data_d366c0d646114b4b3e4fc29ce2d4cef9
#
_entry.id   d366c0d646114b4b3e4fc29ce2d4cef9
#
_cell.length_a   1.000
_cell.length_b   1.000
_cell.length_c   1.000
_cell.angle_alpha   90.00
_cell.angle_beta   90.00
_cell.angle_gamma   90.00
#
_symmetry.space_group_name_H-M   'P 1'
#
loop_
_entity.id
_entity.type
_entity.pdbx_description
1 polymer ?
#
loop_
_entity_poly.entity_id
_entity_poly.type
_entity_poly.pdbx_seq_one_letter_code
_entity_poly.pdbx_strand_id
1 'polypeptide(L)'
;MGPPKAVLPLQTLSLILGFAVWGILSSLIVFIKDGIALTPGQLSLVTAVPVVLGSILRIPFGYWTNKYGARNMFLISFIVLLVPVFYISQAKSFADLIAGGLFLGISGATFSVGVTSLPKYYPKEKHGFVNGIYGLGNLGSALSTFFAPVLATQIGWRPTVQVYLILLAVFALANFFIGDRKESKLNVPLLEQMKGIYKNEKLWLICFFYFISFGAFVAFTVFLPNHLVNTFGISKVDAGLRTAGFVTLATFMRPTGGWLGDRYNPFKILLFVFSGLTLGGILLAFSPSIPLFTAGCLLIGLCAGLGNGTIFKLVPLYFAKQSGIANGLISALGGLGGFFPPLMLASLRAMTGHYAIGFMALAMVALCSILLTLYMYWQDRVKLAEQIIQSTSQAVLVTNSKGLILTVNPAFTALTGYTREAAIGQKPGFLKSGLHDQAFYESMWEQLTAENAWSGNMWNKKRNGELYLQHIAINAIKNDAGETDYYVGVFNEINPLEFSRRYFHER
;
A
#
# COMPACT_ATOMS: atom_id res chain seq x y z
N MET A 1 4.51 -24.92 12.74
CA MET A 1 5.02 -25.55 11.50
C MET A 1 5.33 -24.43 10.51
N GLY A 2 6.51 -24.44 9.87
CA GLY A 2 6.84 -23.47 8.83
C GLY A 2 5.94 -23.62 7.59
N PRO A 3 5.89 -22.61 6.70
CA PRO A 3 5.10 -22.68 5.48
C PRO A 3 5.55 -23.85 4.61
N PRO A 4 4.61 -24.52 3.89
CA PRO A 4 4.99 -25.55 2.92
C PRO A 4 5.97 -24.95 1.90
N LYS A 5 7.14 -25.60 1.70
CA LYS A 5 8.24 -25.06 0.86
C LYS A 5 7.81 -24.68 -0.57
N ALA A 6 6.78 -25.33 -1.09
CA ALA A 6 6.30 -25.14 -2.46
C ALA A 6 5.31 -23.96 -2.62
N VAL A 7 4.73 -23.41 -1.55
CA VAL A 7 3.62 -22.43 -1.66
C VAL A 7 4.07 -21.14 -2.35
N LEU A 8 5.12 -20.50 -1.87
CA LEU A 8 5.60 -19.24 -2.47
C LEU A 8 6.11 -19.42 -3.90
N PRO A 9 6.99 -20.41 -4.21
CA PRO A 9 7.43 -20.64 -5.59
C PRO A 9 6.27 -20.95 -6.54
N LEU A 10 5.37 -21.88 -6.17
CA LEU A 10 4.26 -22.26 -7.03
C LEU A 10 3.32 -21.10 -7.33
N GLN A 11 2.93 -20.32 -6.32
CA GLN A 11 2.05 -19.18 -6.52
C GLN A 11 2.74 -18.08 -7.35
N THR A 12 4.05 -17.83 -7.16
CA THR A 12 4.81 -16.88 -7.95
C THR A 12 4.92 -17.32 -9.41
N LEU A 13 5.26 -18.58 -9.67
CA LEU A 13 5.32 -19.12 -11.03
C LEU A 13 3.93 -19.13 -11.70
N SER A 14 2.87 -19.43 -10.94
CA SER A 14 1.49 -19.33 -11.42
C SER A 14 1.14 -17.90 -11.83
N LEU A 15 1.61 -16.89 -11.08
CA LEU A 15 1.41 -15.49 -11.45
C LEU A 15 2.22 -15.11 -12.70
N ILE A 16 3.46 -15.61 -12.84
CA ILE A 16 4.26 -15.39 -14.06
C ILE A 16 3.47 -15.89 -15.28
N LEU A 17 2.92 -17.09 -15.22
CA LEU A 17 2.06 -17.59 -16.31
C LEU A 17 0.83 -16.72 -16.50
N GLY A 18 0.13 -16.34 -15.41
CA GLY A 18 -1.03 -15.48 -15.48
C GLY A 18 -0.75 -14.16 -16.23
N PHE A 19 0.36 -13.49 -15.90
CA PHE A 19 0.76 -12.25 -16.59
C PHE A 19 1.30 -12.46 -17.99
N ALA A 20 1.92 -13.62 -18.27
CA ALA A 20 2.30 -13.97 -19.64
C ALA A 20 1.07 -14.13 -20.54
N VAL A 21 0.04 -14.83 -20.04
CA VAL A 21 -1.26 -14.99 -20.73
C VAL A 21 -1.97 -13.65 -20.89
N TRP A 22 -1.94 -12.79 -19.85
CA TRP A 22 -2.53 -11.45 -19.91
C TRP A 22 -1.93 -10.56 -21.01
N GLY A 23 -0.63 -10.72 -21.27
CA GLY A 23 0.11 -9.97 -22.27
C GLY A 23 0.00 -10.49 -23.71
N ILE A 24 -0.68 -11.60 -23.99
CA ILE A 24 -0.70 -12.24 -25.32
C ILE A 24 -1.08 -11.27 -26.45
N LEU A 25 -2.21 -10.56 -26.29
CA LEU A 25 -2.71 -9.66 -27.34
C LEU A 25 -1.77 -8.50 -27.59
N SER A 26 -1.26 -7.86 -26.54
CA SER A 26 -0.31 -6.76 -26.67
C SER A 26 1.01 -7.20 -27.29
N SER A 27 1.51 -8.39 -26.93
CA SER A 27 2.76 -8.96 -27.46
C SER A 27 2.68 -9.35 -28.91
N LEU A 28 1.50 -9.79 -29.38
CA LEU A 28 1.28 -10.31 -30.73
C LEU A 28 0.54 -9.33 -31.66
N ILE A 29 0.16 -8.15 -31.19
CA ILE A 29 -0.70 -7.21 -31.94
C ILE A 29 -0.14 -6.84 -33.32
N VAL A 30 1.19 -6.75 -33.45
CA VAL A 30 1.86 -6.44 -34.74
C VAL A 30 1.66 -7.56 -35.76
N PHE A 31 1.62 -8.81 -35.31
CA PHE A 31 1.38 -9.99 -36.17
C PHE A 31 -0.11 -10.20 -36.45
N ILE A 32 -0.95 -9.91 -35.45
CA ILE A 32 -2.41 -10.01 -35.59
C ILE A 32 -2.94 -9.03 -36.64
N LYS A 33 -2.43 -7.79 -36.66
CA LYS A 33 -2.85 -6.76 -37.64
C LYS A 33 -2.53 -7.13 -39.10
N ASP A 34 -1.54 -7.99 -39.34
CA ASP A 34 -1.20 -8.44 -40.68
C ASP A 34 -2.21 -9.47 -41.21
N GLY A 35 -2.94 -10.16 -40.33
CA GLY A 35 -3.96 -11.13 -40.66
C GLY A 35 -5.42 -10.65 -40.46
N ILE A 36 -5.62 -9.61 -39.67
CA ILE A 36 -6.94 -9.02 -39.37
C ILE A 36 -6.80 -7.49 -39.49
N ALA A 37 -7.50 -6.92 -40.47
CA ALA A 37 -7.50 -5.47 -40.68
C ALA A 37 -8.07 -4.72 -39.49
N LEU A 38 -7.23 -3.92 -38.82
CA LEU A 38 -7.59 -3.16 -37.60
C LEU A 38 -7.19 -1.70 -37.77
N THR A 39 -8.10 -0.80 -37.43
CA THR A 39 -7.79 0.64 -37.34
C THR A 39 -6.90 0.92 -36.12
N PRO A 40 -6.16 2.05 -36.10
CA PRO A 40 -5.33 2.42 -34.93
C PRO A 40 -6.10 2.46 -33.60
N GLY A 41 -7.37 2.91 -33.63
CA GLY A 41 -8.24 2.90 -32.46
C GLY A 41 -8.62 1.48 -32.01
N GLN A 42 -8.91 0.60 -32.97
CA GLN A 42 -9.20 -0.81 -32.67
C GLN A 42 -7.99 -1.55 -32.10
N LEU A 43 -6.78 -1.29 -32.62
CA LEU A 43 -5.52 -1.85 -32.06
C LEU A 43 -5.37 -1.48 -30.58
N SER A 44 -5.57 -0.20 -30.25
CA SER A 44 -5.49 0.28 -28.86
C SER A 44 -6.55 -0.37 -27.97
N LEU A 45 -7.76 -0.54 -28.48
CA LEU A 45 -8.84 -1.16 -27.71
C LEU A 45 -8.60 -2.65 -27.46
N VAL A 46 -8.13 -3.40 -28.47
CA VAL A 46 -7.79 -4.84 -28.33
C VAL A 46 -6.73 -5.07 -27.25
N THR A 47 -5.72 -4.20 -27.20
CA THR A 47 -4.64 -4.32 -26.17
C THR A 47 -5.08 -3.86 -24.79
N ALA A 48 -6.04 -2.95 -24.68
CA ALA A 48 -6.51 -2.37 -23.43
C ALA A 48 -7.63 -3.19 -22.76
N VAL A 49 -8.44 -3.89 -23.52
CA VAL A 49 -9.64 -4.60 -23.03
C VAL A 49 -9.34 -5.63 -21.94
N PRO A 50 -8.24 -6.42 -21.99
CA PRO A 50 -7.91 -7.36 -20.90
C PRO A 50 -7.66 -6.69 -19.56
N VAL A 51 -7.20 -5.41 -19.55
CA VAL A 51 -6.91 -4.66 -18.34
C VAL A 51 -8.17 -4.37 -17.54
N VAL A 52 -9.27 -4.04 -18.24
CA VAL A 52 -10.54 -3.64 -17.60
C VAL A 52 -11.11 -4.77 -16.77
N LEU A 53 -11.40 -5.91 -17.40
CA LEU A 53 -11.98 -7.06 -16.68
C LEU A 53 -10.97 -7.63 -15.67
N GLY A 54 -9.69 -7.65 -16.03
CA GLY A 54 -8.62 -8.08 -15.13
C GLY A 54 -8.54 -7.25 -13.85
N SER A 55 -8.78 -5.95 -13.94
CA SER A 55 -8.82 -5.06 -12.78
C SER A 55 -10.07 -5.28 -11.94
N ILE A 56 -11.26 -5.32 -12.56
CA ILE A 56 -12.54 -5.49 -11.85
C ILE A 56 -12.59 -6.85 -11.12
N LEU A 57 -12.17 -7.93 -11.77
CA LEU A 57 -12.19 -9.27 -11.19
C LEU A 57 -11.20 -9.46 -10.02
N ARG A 58 -10.22 -8.58 -9.83
CA ARG A 58 -9.34 -8.63 -8.65
C ARG A 58 -10.11 -8.56 -7.33
N ILE A 59 -11.24 -7.85 -7.31
CA ILE A 59 -12.09 -7.73 -6.10
C ILE A 59 -12.69 -9.10 -5.71
N PRO A 60 -13.52 -9.75 -6.56
CA PRO A 60 -14.06 -11.07 -6.23
C PRO A 60 -12.96 -12.14 -6.08
N PHE A 61 -11.83 -12.06 -6.80
CA PHE A 61 -10.72 -12.99 -6.66
C PHE A 61 -10.08 -12.92 -5.27
N GLY A 62 -9.89 -11.73 -4.71
CA GLY A 62 -9.44 -11.56 -3.33
C GLY A 62 -10.39 -12.22 -2.31
N TYR A 63 -11.69 -12.02 -2.49
CA TYR A 63 -12.72 -12.66 -1.67
C TYR A 63 -12.74 -14.18 -1.82
N TRP A 64 -12.79 -14.67 -3.07
CA TRP A 64 -12.85 -16.11 -3.34
C TRP A 64 -11.58 -16.84 -2.90
N THR A 65 -10.43 -16.17 -2.92
CA THR A 65 -9.19 -16.74 -2.38
C THR A 65 -9.30 -17.01 -0.88
N ASN A 66 -9.90 -16.09 -0.13
CA ASN A 66 -10.16 -16.31 1.28
C ASN A 66 -11.12 -17.49 1.52
N LYS A 67 -12.13 -17.64 0.66
CA LYS A 67 -13.16 -18.69 0.79
C LYS A 67 -12.70 -20.07 0.30
N TYR A 68 -12.01 -20.12 -0.84
CA TYR A 68 -11.69 -21.37 -1.52
C TYR A 68 -10.21 -21.76 -1.45
N GLY A 69 -9.32 -20.81 -1.10
CA GLY A 69 -7.87 -20.99 -1.09
C GLY A 69 -7.21 -20.75 -2.45
N ALA A 70 -5.91 -20.40 -2.43
CA ALA A 70 -5.17 -20.07 -3.65
C ALA A 70 -5.07 -21.23 -4.64
N ARG A 71 -4.86 -22.46 -4.14
CA ARG A 71 -4.81 -23.67 -4.98
C ARG A 71 -6.01 -23.77 -5.93
N ASN A 72 -7.21 -23.68 -5.38
CA ASN A 72 -8.43 -23.82 -6.17
C ASN A 72 -8.65 -22.61 -7.08
N MET A 73 -8.28 -21.43 -6.63
CA MET A 73 -8.42 -20.20 -7.44
C MET A 73 -7.49 -20.23 -8.67
N PHE A 74 -6.21 -20.61 -8.54
CA PHE A 74 -5.32 -20.77 -9.68
C PHE A 74 -5.79 -21.90 -10.61
N LEU A 75 -6.16 -23.07 -10.05
CA LEU A 75 -6.66 -24.20 -10.82
C LEU A 75 -7.86 -23.81 -11.69
N ILE A 76 -8.90 -23.24 -11.09
CA ILE A 76 -10.12 -22.84 -11.80
C ILE A 76 -9.79 -21.76 -12.82
N SER A 77 -8.97 -20.77 -12.48
CA SER A 77 -8.58 -19.69 -13.40
C SER A 77 -7.88 -20.22 -14.64
N PHE A 78 -6.94 -21.16 -14.48
CA PHE A 78 -6.20 -21.71 -15.62
C PHE A 78 -7.07 -22.62 -16.49
N ILE A 79 -7.99 -23.39 -15.91
CA ILE A 79 -8.96 -24.18 -16.68
C ILE A 79 -9.89 -23.27 -17.47
N VAL A 80 -10.44 -22.23 -16.84
CA VAL A 80 -11.36 -21.28 -17.50
C VAL A 80 -10.65 -20.52 -18.62
N LEU A 81 -9.37 -20.14 -18.43
CA LEU A 81 -8.57 -19.42 -19.44
C LEU A 81 -8.27 -20.25 -20.70
N LEU A 82 -8.36 -21.57 -20.67
CA LEU A 82 -8.23 -22.39 -21.87
C LEU A 82 -9.24 -21.97 -22.95
N VAL A 83 -10.46 -21.60 -22.56
CA VAL A 83 -11.52 -21.22 -23.50
C VAL A 83 -11.18 -19.93 -24.26
N PRO A 84 -10.94 -18.76 -23.60
CA PRO A 84 -10.65 -17.53 -24.33
C PRO A 84 -9.31 -17.57 -25.08
N VAL A 85 -8.29 -18.28 -24.57
CA VAL A 85 -7.02 -18.45 -25.28
C VAL A 85 -7.21 -19.26 -26.56
N PHE A 86 -7.94 -20.38 -26.49
CA PHE A 86 -8.29 -21.15 -27.69
C PHE A 86 -9.11 -20.30 -28.67
N TYR A 87 -10.12 -19.55 -28.17
CA TYR A 87 -10.96 -18.69 -28.99
C TYR A 87 -10.14 -17.61 -29.73
N ILE A 88 -9.20 -16.95 -29.04
CA ILE A 88 -8.28 -15.99 -29.64
C ILE A 88 -7.45 -16.63 -30.75
N SER A 89 -6.97 -17.88 -30.58
CA SER A 89 -6.19 -18.58 -31.61
C SER A 89 -6.97 -18.80 -32.91
N GLN A 90 -8.31 -18.77 -32.84
CA GLN A 90 -9.23 -18.93 -33.99
C GLN A 90 -9.80 -17.59 -34.48
N ALA A 91 -9.44 -16.46 -33.88
CA ALA A 91 -10.01 -15.14 -34.19
C ALA A 91 -9.84 -14.77 -35.66
N LYS A 92 -10.92 -14.25 -36.25
CA LYS A 92 -11.00 -13.80 -37.66
C LYS A 92 -11.41 -12.32 -37.77
N SER A 93 -11.89 -11.74 -36.69
CA SER A 93 -12.46 -10.38 -36.68
C SER A 93 -12.02 -9.59 -35.47
N PHE A 94 -12.18 -8.25 -35.51
CA PHE A 94 -12.04 -7.37 -34.38
C PHE A 94 -12.94 -7.78 -33.19
N ALA A 95 -14.18 -8.18 -33.46
CA ALA A 95 -15.12 -8.61 -32.43
C ALA A 95 -14.63 -9.86 -31.67
N ASP A 96 -14.02 -10.82 -32.39
CA ASP A 96 -13.43 -12.02 -31.76
C ASP A 96 -12.29 -11.65 -30.82
N LEU A 97 -11.42 -10.73 -31.24
CA LEU A 97 -10.30 -10.26 -30.42
C LEU A 97 -10.77 -9.53 -29.16
N ILE A 98 -11.81 -8.71 -29.26
CA ILE A 98 -12.40 -8.03 -28.10
C ILE A 98 -13.06 -9.01 -27.14
N ALA A 99 -13.88 -9.94 -27.67
CA ALA A 99 -14.54 -10.94 -26.85
C ALA A 99 -13.52 -11.86 -26.12
N GLY A 100 -12.57 -12.41 -26.86
CA GLY A 100 -11.50 -13.22 -26.27
C GLY A 100 -10.61 -12.43 -25.30
N GLY A 101 -10.23 -11.20 -25.67
CA GLY A 101 -9.43 -10.29 -24.86
C GLY A 101 -10.09 -9.90 -23.56
N LEU A 102 -11.40 -9.67 -23.55
CA LEU A 102 -12.14 -9.36 -22.33
C LEU A 102 -11.98 -10.49 -21.30
N PHE A 103 -12.25 -11.73 -21.69
CA PHE A 103 -12.13 -12.90 -20.79
C PHE A 103 -10.67 -13.26 -20.49
N LEU A 104 -9.72 -12.88 -21.34
CA LEU A 104 -8.29 -12.99 -21.03
C LEU A 104 -7.91 -12.18 -19.77
N GLY A 105 -8.68 -11.15 -19.45
CA GLY A 105 -8.54 -10.37 -18.20
C GLY A 105 -8.58 -11.21 -16.93
N ILE A 106 -9.24 -12.39 -16.95
CA ILE A 106 -9.24 -13.34 -15.81
C ILE A 106 -7.81 -13.63 -15.35
N SER A 107 -6.85 -13.72 -16.28
CA SER A 107 -5.45 -13.98 -15.98
C SER A 107 -4.80 -12.86 -15.15
N GLY A 108 -5.13 -11.59 -15.44
CA GLY A 108 -4.66 -10.43 -14.66
C GLY A 108 -5.24 -10.36 -13.24
N ALA A 109 -6.42 -10.95 -13.02
CA ALA A 109 -7.05 -11.03 -11.70
C ALA A 109 -6.34 -12.02 -10.75
N THR A 110 -5.55 -12.97 -11.28
CA THR A 110 -4.78 -13.94 -10.47
C THR A 110 -3.78 -13.28 -9.53
N PHE A 111 -3.41 -12.01 -9.78
CA PHE A 111 -2.59 -11.24 -8.85
C PHE A 111 -3.20 -11.18 -7.44
N SER A 112 -4.51 -11.00 -7.33
CA SER A 112 -5.20 -10.94 -6.03
C SER A 112 -5.14 -12.27 -5.25
N VAL A 113 -4.89 -13.38 -5.93
CA VAL A 113 -4.84 -14.70 -5.28
C VAL A 113 -3.65 -14.78 -4.33
N GLY A 114 -2.43 -14.56 -4.80
CA GLY A 114 -1.24 -14.71 -3.96
C GLY A 114 -1.08 -13.62 -2.92
N VAL A 115 -1.36 -12.33 -3.25
CA VAL A 115 -1.29 -11.26 -2.24
C VAL A 115 -2.27 -11.45 -1.08
N THR A 116 -3.34 -12.23 -1.30
CA THR A 116 -4.32 -12.57 -0.26
C THR A 116 -3.93 -13.85 0.49
N SER A 117 -3.37 -14.83 -0.20
CA SER A 117 -3.03 -16.15 0.34
C SER A 117 -1.71 -16.15 1.11
N LEU A 118 -0.64 -15.60 0.53
CA LEU A 118 0.72 -15.72 1.06
C LEU A 118 0.90 -15.15 2.47
N PRO A 119 0.31 -14.00 2.85
CA PRO A 119 0.42 -13.49 4.22
C PRO A 119 -0.08 -14.46 5.30
N LYS A 120 -0.93 -15.42 4.96
CA LYS A 120 -1.44 -16.41 5.92
C LYS A 120 -0.38 -17.43 6.38
N TYR A 121 0.71 -17.57 5.62
CA TYR A 121 1.78 -18.55 5.86
C TYR A 121 3.02 -17.94 6.50
N TYR A 122 3.13 -16.62 6.55
CA TYR A 122 4.34 -15.93 7.00
C TYR A 122 4.05 -14.95 8.14
N PRO A 123 5.03 -14.69 9.03
CA PRO A 123 4.88 -13.70 10.09
C PRO A 123 4.77 -12.29 9.49
N LYS A 124 4.11 -11.38 10.23
CA LYS A 124 3.79 -10.01 9.76
C LYS A 124 5.01 -9.21 9.30
N GLU A 125 6.16 -9.48 9.91
CA GLU A 125 7.46 -8.83 9.62
C GLU A 125 8.01 -9.18 8.24
N LYS A 126 7.48 -10.24 7.60
CA LYS A 126 7.90 -10.71 6.27
C LYS A 126 6.84 -10.52 5.19
N HIS A 127 5.68 -9.96 5.50
CA HIS A 127 4.58 -9.83 4.55
C HIS A 127 4.95 -8.97 3.34
N GLY A 128 5.70 -7.87 3.54
CA GLY A 128 6.15 -7.00 2.46
C GLY A 128 7.10 -7.73 1.51
N PHE A 129 8.12 -8.38 2.05
CA PHE A 129 9.10 -9.15 1.27
C PHE A 129 8.44 -10.30 0.48
N VAL A 130 7.59 -11.09 1.14
CA VAL A 130 6.90 -12.23 0.50
C VAL A 130 5.97 -11.76 -0.62
N ASN A 131 5.19 -10.71 -0.40
CA ASN A 131 4.35 -10.11 -1.43
C ASN A 131 5.20 -9.47 -2.55
N GLY A 132 6.36 -8.94 -2.21
CA GLY A 132 7.34 -8.45 -3.17
C GLY A 132 7.87 -9.56 -4.09
N ILE A 133 8.26 -10.73 -3.53
CA ILE A 133 8.67 -11.91 -4.31
C ILE A 133 7.51 -12.37 -5.20
N TYR A 134 6.30 -12.48 -4.67
CA TYR A 134 5.14 -12.82 -5.47
C TYR A 134 4.94 -11.84 -6.64
N GLY A 135 5.23 -10.56 -6.40
CA GLY A 135 5.19 -9.51 -7.42
C GLY A 135 6.18 -9.69 -8.58
N LEU A 136 7.21 -10.56 -8.45
CA LEU A 136 8.05 -10.99 -9.57
C LEU A 136 7.22 -11.66 -10.68
N GLY A 137 5.99 -12.07 -10.39
CA GLY A 137 5.04 -12.53 -11.40
C GLY A 137 4.85 -11.58 -12.58
N ASN A 138 5.11 -10.28 -12.40
CA ASN A 138 5.10 -9.31 -13.51
C ASN A 138 6.12 -9.63 -14.63
N LEU A 139 7.17 -10.42 -14.34
CA LEU A 139 8.08 -10.94 -15.36
C LEU A 139 7.35 -11.71 -16.46
N GLY A 140 6.17 -12.28 -16.15
CA GLY A 140 5.36 -12.96 -17.15
C GLY A 140 5.03 -12.08 -18.36
N SER A 141 4.70 -10.80 -18.14
CA SER A 141 4.47 -9.86 -19.23
C SER A 141 5.74 -9.61 -20.04
N ALA A 142 6.90 -9.46 -19.39
CA ALA A 142 8.19 -9.30 -20.09
C ALA A 142 8.54 -10.55 -20.91
N LEU A 143 8.35 -11.75 -20.33
CA LEU A 143 8.60 -13.01 -21.04
C LEU A 143 7.66 -13.15 -22.25
N SER A 144 6.38 -12.83 -22.12
CA SER A 144 5.45 -12.85 -23.24
C SER A 144 5.87 -11.86 -24.33
N THR A 145 6.20 -10.61 -23.95
CA THR A 145 6.62 -9.57 -24.91
C THR A 145 7.91 -9.92 -25.64
N PHE A 146 8.79 -10.68 -25.01
CA PHE A 146 10.04 -11.12 -25.63
C PHE A 146 9.87 -12.38 -26.49
N PHE A 147 9.28 -13.45 -25.93
CA PHE A 147 9.23 -14.76 -26.57
C PHE A 147 8.09 -14.91 -27.58
N ALA A 148 6.92 -14.29 -27.36
CA ALA A 148 5.81 -14.48 -28.26
C ALA A 148 6.06 -13.93 -29.68
N PRO A 149 6.66 -12.76 -29.90
CA PRO A 149 7.07 -12.31 -31.23
C PRO A 149 8.07 -13.25 -31.91
N VAL A 150 9.07 -13.76 -31.15
CA VAL A 150 10.07 -14.71 -31.68
C VAL A 150 9.39 -15.99 -32.17
N LEU A 151 8.50 -16.57 -31.39
CA LEU A 151 7.72 -17.74 -31.81
C LEU A 151 6.81 -17.42 -33.00
N ALA A 152 6.16 -16.25 -32.99
CA ALA A 152 5.25 -15.86 -34.06
C ALA A 152 5.95 -15.66 -35.42
N THR A 153 7.23 -15.30 -35.43
CA THR A 153 8.02 -15.24 -36.68
C THR A 153 8.30 -16.61 -37.27
N GLN A 154 8.36 -17.65 -36.41
CA GLN A 154 8.71 -19.03 -36.83
C GLN A 154 7.47 -19.84 -37.19
N ILE A 155 6.43 -19.80 -36.37
CA ILE A 155 5.25 -20.67 -36.48
C ILE A 155 3.94 -19.91 -36.71
N GLY A 156 3.97 -18.58 -36.78
CA GLY A 156 2.78 -17.72 -36.89
C GLY A 156 2.13 -17.43 -35.55
N TRP A 157 1.33 -16.36 -35.48
CA TRP A 157 0.75 -15.88 -34.22
C TRP A 157 -0.32 -16.83 -33.63
N ARG A 158 -1.10 -17.52 -34.47
CA ARG A 158 -2.15 -18.46 -34.00
C ARG A 158 -1.57 -19.68 -33.27
N PRO A 159 -0.61 -20.45 -33.82
CA PRO A 159 0.08 -21.51 -33.09
C PRO A 159 0.83 -20.98 -31.86
N THR A 160 1.38 -19.79 -31.91
CA THR A 160 2.02 -19.15 -30.74
C THR A 160 1.02 -18.97 -29.60
N VAL A 161 -0.20 -18.51 -29.87
CA VAL A 161 -1.29 -18.45 -28.86
C VAL A 161 -1.63 -19.86 -28.32
N GLN A 162 -1.62 -20.89 -29.16
CA GLN A 162 -1.91 -22.27 -28.72
C GLN A 162 -0.84 -22.83 -27.77
N VAL A 163 0.41 -22.40 -27.85
CA VAL A 163 1.45 -22.79 -26.87
C VAL A 163 1.04 -22.44 -25.44
N TYR A 164 0.35 -21.30 -25.25
CA TYR A 164 -0.13 -20.93 -23.92
C TYR A 164 -1.19 -21.89 -23.34
N LEU A 165 -1.94 -22.61 -24.20
CA LEU A 165 -2.87 -23.65 -23.74
C LEU A 165 -2.12 -24.79 -23.04
N ILE A 166 -0.98 -25.20 -23.57
CA ILE A 166 -0.13 -26.22 -22.96
C ILE A 166 0.37 -25.75 -21.61
N LEU A 167 0.87 -24.51 -21.53
CA LEU A 167 1.35 -23.93 -20.28
C LEU A 167 0.24 -23.82 -19.22
N LEU A 168 -0.97 -23.38 -19.63
CA LEU A 168 -2.14 -23.32 -18.75
C LEU A 168 -2.51 -24.71 -18.21
N ALA A 169 -2.52 -25.74 -19.05
CA ALA A 169 -2.81 -27.12 -18.63
C ALA A 169 -1.75 -27.63 -17.64
N VAL A 170 -0.46 -27.42 -17.92
CA VAL A 170 0.65 -27.82 -17.03
C VAL A 170 0.51 -27.17 -15.66
N PHE A 171 0.25 -25.84 -15.62
CA PHE A 171 0.13 -25.13 -14.36
C PHE A 171 -1.20 -25.41 -13.63
N ALA A 172 -2.27 -25.72 -14.34
CA ALA A 172 -3.49 -26.26 -13.72
C ALA A 172 -3.21 -27.57 -12.99
N LEU A 173 -2.50 -28.52 -13.63
CA LEU A 173 -2.08 -29.78 -13.02
C LEU A 173 -1.10 -29.53 -11.85
N ALA A 174 -0.13 -28.63 -12.02
CA ALA A 174 0.80 -28.30 -10.93
C ALA A 174 0.06 -27.76 -9.69
N ASN A 175 -0.89 -26.84 -9.85
CA ASN A 175 -1.71 -26.36 -8.74
C ASN A 175 -2.61 -27.45 -8.14
N PHE A 176 -3.12 -28.37 -8.97
CA PHE A 176 -3.93 -29.49 -8.50
C PHE A 176 -3.13 -30.45 -7.61
N PHE A 177 -1.90 -30.84 -8.00
CA PHE A 177 -1.10 -31.84 -7.28
C PHE A 177 -0.25 -31.23 -6.17
N ILE A 178 0.38 -30.07 -6.39
CA ILE A 178 1.37 -29.46 -5.48
C ILE A 178 0.74 -28.40 -4.59
N GLY A 179 -0.36 -27.75 -5.03
CA GLY A 179 -1.01 -26.66 -4.29
C GLY A 179 -1.51 -27.08 -2.91
N ASP A 180 -1.37 -26.19 -1.92
CA ASP A 180 -1.76 -26.47 -0.55
C ASP A 180 -3.29 -26.63 -0.41
N ARG A 181 -3.69 -27.76 0.19
CA ARG A 181 -5.11 -28.09 0.48
C ARG A 181 -5.56 -27.61 1.87
N LYS A 182 -4.61 -27.26 2.73
CA LYS A 182 -4.84 -26.93 4.15
C LYS A 182 -4.82 -25.42 4.43
N GLU A 183 -4.78 -24.60 3.37
CA GLU A 183 -4.83 -23.14 3.53
C GLU A 183 -6.02 -22.71 4.42
N SER A 184 -5.78 -21.84 5.40
CA SER A 184 -6.82 -21.30 6.27
C SER A 184 -7.86 -20.50 5.47
N LYS A 185 -9.14 -20.82 5.69
CA LYS A 185 -10.28 -20.25 4.97
C LYS A 185 -11.07 -19.31 5.87
N LEU A 186 -11.55 -18.22 5.30
CA LEU A 186 -12.43 -17.27 5.96
C LEU A 186 -13.81 -17.32 5.29
N ASN A 187 -14.83 -17.64 6.06
CA ASN A 187 -16.19 -17.79 5.54
C ASN A 187 -17.10 -16.67 6.03
N VAL A 188 -16.75 -15.42 5.68
CA VAL A 188 -17.54 -14.22 6.00
C VAL A 188 -18.12 -13.68 4.70
N PRO A 189 -19.44 -13.31 4.65
CA PRO A 189 -20.07 -12.77 3.44
C PRO A 189 -19.36 -11.55 2.87
N LEU A 190 -19.33 -11.42 1.52
CA LEU A 190 -18.66 -10.32 0.83
C LEU A 190 -19.15 -8.95 1.30
N LEU A 191 -20.47 -8.78 1.39
CA LEU A 191 -21.08 -7.51 1.78
C LEU A 191 -20.71 -7.08 3.21
N GLU A 192 -20.60 -8.02 4.15
CA GLU A 192 -20.16 -7.72 5.51
C GLU A 192 -18.69 -7.28 5.56
N GLN A 193 -17.83 -7.95 4.80
CA GLN A 193 -16.44 -7.55 4.69
C GLN A 193 -16.30 -6.17 4.04
N MET A 194 -17.09 -5.86 3.00
CA MET A 194 -17.09 -4.55 2.36
C MET A 194 -17.60 -3.44 3.29
N LYS A 195 -18.70 -3.67 4.01
CA LYS A 195 -19.26 -2.69 4.96
C LYS A 195 -18.24 -2.27 6.03
N GLY A 196 -17.33 -3.17 6.42
CA GLY A 196 -16.30 -2.90 7.43
C GLY A 196 -15.15 -2.00 6.96
N ILE A 197 -14.92 -1.88 5.64
CA ILE A 197 -13.72 -1.19 5.14
C ILE A 197 -13.97 0.01 4.24
N TYR A 198 -15.13 0.10 3.55
CA TYR A 198 -15.34 1.14 2.54
C TYR A 198 -15.38 2.57 3.12
N LYS A 199 -15.73 2.73 4.40
CA LYS A 199 -15.72 4.02 5.12
C LYS A 199 -14.32 4.40 5.63
N ASN A 200 -13.35 3.49 5.57
CA ASN A 200 -12.01 3.75 6.08
C ASN A 200 -11.21 4.54 5.04
N GLU A 201 -10.90 5.79 5.34
CA GLU A 201 -10.12 6.67 4.45
C GLU A 201 -8.77 6.09 4.05
N LYS A 202 -8.10 5.33 4.95
CA LYS A 202 -6.81 4.69 4.67
C LYS A 202 -6.88 3.70 3.52
N LEU A 203 -8.04 3.02 3.32
CA LEU A 203 -8.23 2.14 2.17
C LEU A 203 -8.09 2.92 0.86
N TRP A 204 -8.79 4.05 0.75
CA TRP A 204 -8.80 4.85 -0.46
C TRP A 204 -7.47 5.54 -0.73
N LEU A 205 -6.77 5.97 0.32
CA LEU A 205 -5.41 6.51 0.21
C LEU A 205 -4.42 5.45 -0.29
N ILE A 206 -4.48 4.22 0.25
CA ILE A 206 -3.63 3.12 -0.21
C ILE A 206 -3.99 2.70 -1.66
N CYS A 207 -5.29 2.69 -2.00
CA CYS A 207 -5.76 2.51 -3.38
C CYS A 207 -5.16 3.56 -4.32
N PHE A 208 -5.17 4.82 -3.93
CA PHE A 208 -4.59 5.92 -4.70
C PHE A 208 -3.08 5.78 -4.84
N PHE A 209 -2.36 5.43 -3.79
CA PHE A 209 -0.92 5.18 -3.85
C PHE A 209 -0.57 4.06 -4.83
N TYR A 210 -1.35 2.98 -4.82
CA TYR A 210 -1.11 1.88 -5.75
C TYR A 210 -1.58 2.21 -7.18
N PHE A 211 -2.64 3.01 -7.33
CA PHE A 211 -3.04 3.57 -8.61
C PHE A 211 -1.89 4.36 -9.27
N ILE A 212 -1.17 5.18 -8.51
CA ILE A 212 -0.03 5.95 -9.02
C ILE A 212 1.18 5.05 -9.25
N SER A 213 1.59 4.24 -8.26
CA SER A 213 2.80 3.44 -8.33
C SER A 213 2.72 2.31 -9.37
N PHE A 214 1.68 1.48 -9.29
CA PHE A 214 1.46 0.39 -10.24
C PHE A 214 0.95 0.91 -11.59
N GLY A 215 0.12 1.94 -11.55
CA GLY A 215 -0.34 2.62 -12.76
C GLY A 215 0.81 3.19 -13.59
N ALA A 216 1.79 3.84 -12.97
CA ALA A 216 3.00 4.30 -13.67
C ALA A 216 3.74 3.12 -14.31
N PHE A 217 3.96 2.02 -13.59
CA PHE A 217 4.59 0.83 -14.13
C PHE A 217 3.86 0.29 -15.38
N VAL A 218 2.55 0.09 -15.30
CA VAL A 218 1.75 -0.46 -16.42
C VAL A 218 1.68 0.54 -17.58
N ALA A 219 1.44 1.82 -17.28
CA ALA A 219 1.32 2.86 -18.29
C ALA A 219 2.60 2.97 -19.13
N PHE A 220 3.76 3.00 -18.47
CA PHE A 220 5.05 3.06 -19.17
C PHE A 220 5.36 1.77 -19.93
N THR A 221 5.01 0.61 -19.40
CA THR A 221 5.16 -0.67 -20.12
C THR A 221 4.42 -0.65 -21.47
N VAL A 222 3.24 -0.04 -21.54
CA VAL A 222 2.44 0.05 -22.75
C VAL A 222 2.87 1.21 -23.65
N PHE A 223 3.20 2.35 -23.06
CA PHE A 223 3.50 3.60 -23.75
C PHE A 223 4.90 3.64 -24.39
N LEU A 224 5.93 3.16 -23.67
CA LEU A 224 7.33 3.32 -24.05
C LEU A 224 7.68 2.79 -25.45
N PRO A 225 7.29 1.58 -25.89
CA PRO A 225 7.72 1.07 -27.16
C PRO A 225 7.33 2.00 -28.32
N ASN A 226 6.09 2.43 -28.32
CA ASN A 226 5.56 3.30 -29.38
C ASN A 226 6.14 4.72 -29.31
N HIS A 227 6.31 5.25 -28.10
CA HIS A 227 6.88 6.58 -27.89
C HIS A 227 8.35 6.64 -28.36
N LEU A 228 9.15 5.65 -28.00
CA LEU A 228 10.55 5.57 -28.36
C LEU A 228 10.75 5.52 -29.89
N VAL A 229 9.94 4.72 -30.59
CA VAL A 229 9.98 4.65 -32.06
C VAL A 229 9.55 5.97 -32.70
N ASN A 230 8.41 6.52 -32.27
CA ASN A 230 7.80 7.68 -32.95
C ASN A 230 8.46 9.02 -32.60
N THR A 231 9.07 9.15 -31.43
CA THR A 231 9.65 10.42 -30.97
C THR A 231 11.15 10.47 -31.21
N PHE A 232 11.84 9.35 -30.98
CA PHE A 232 13.31 9.28 -31.06
C PHE A 232 13.81 8.52 -32.29
N GLY A 233 12.92 7.94 -33.12
CA GLY A 233 13.30 7.25 -34.36
C GLY A 233 14.10 5.96 -34.16
N ILE A 234 14.12 5.39 -32.95
CA ILE A 234 14.85 4.14 -32.70
C ILE A 234 14.11 2.94 -33.28
N SER A 235 14.85 1.85 -33.54
CA SER A 235 14.26 0.63 -34.12
C SER A 235 13.25 -0.01 -33.17
N LYS A 236 12.27 -0.75 -33.71
CA LYS A 236 11.26 -1.47 -32.93
C LYS A 236 11.87 -2.46 -31.95
N VAL A 237 13.00 -3.10 -32.34
CA VAL A 237 13.72 -4.04 -31.50
C VAL A 237 14.38 -3.33 -30.32
N ASP A 238 15.10 -2.22 -30.57
CA ASP A 238 15.76 -1.43 -29.50
C ASP A 238 14.73 -0.81 -28.53
N ALA A 239 13.61 -0.32 -29.05
CA ALA A 239 12.50 0.16 -28.23
C ALA A 239 11.93 -0.94 -27.33
N GLY A 240 11.77 -2.16 -27.86
CA GLY A 240 11.37 -3.33 -27.10
C GLY A 240 12.36 -3.70 -25.99
N LEU A 241 13.67 -3.73 -26.30
CA LEU A 241 14.74 -4.02 -25.35
C LEU A 241 14.79 -3.00 -24.20
N ARG A 242 14.68 -1.71 -24.50
CA ARG A 242 14.64 -0.62 -23.48
C ARG A 242 13.43 -0.73 -22.58
N THR A 243 12.27 -1.04 -23.17
CA THR A 243 11.04 -1.27 -22.41
C THR A 243 11.14 -2.51 -21.53
N ALA A 244 11.71 -3.60 -22.05
CA ALA A 244 11.97 -4.81 -21.25
C ALA A 244 12.93 -4.51 -20.07
N GLY A 245 13.97 -3.67 -20.29
CA GLY A 245 14.86 -3.19 -19.23
C GLY A 245 14.11 -2.43 -18.14
N PHE A 246 13.22 -1.51 -18.50
CA PHE A 246 12.35 -0.79 -17.57
C PHE A 246 11.47 -1.75 -16.74
N VAL A 247 10.78 -2.68 -17.42
CA VAL A 247 9.89 -3.67 -16.76
C VAL A 247 10.69 -4.57 -15.81
N THR A 248 11.86 -5.02 -16.23
CA THR A 248 12.75 -5.87 -15.45
C THR A 248 13.21 -5.14 -14.19
N LEU A 249 13.73 -3.92 -14.32
CA LEU A 249 14.14 -3.09 -13.17
C LEU A 249 12.98 -2.92 -12.18
N ALA A 250 11.83 -2.45 -12.64
CA ALA A 250 10.67 -2.22 -11.79
C ALA A 250 10.19 -3.51 -11.10
N THR A 251 10.25 -4.65 -11.80
CA THR A 251 9.82 -5.92 -11.24
C THR A 251 10.78 -6.41 -10.15
N PHE A 252 12.11 -6.33 -10.36
CA PHE A 252 13.09 -6.75 -9.35
C PHE A 252 13.15 -5.79 -8.16
N MET A 253 12.73 -4.54 -8.31
CA MET A 253 12.63 -3.60 -7.19
C MET A 253 11.45 -3.91 -6.26
N ARG A 254 10.46 -4.73 -6.65
CA ARG A 254 9.31 -5.07 -5.78
C ARG A 254 9.70 -5.84 -4.51
N PRO A 255 10.48 -6.95 -4.57
CA PRO A 255 10.99 -7.60 -3.37
C PRO A 255 11.80 -6.67 -2.47
N THR A 256 12.63 -5.82 -3.08
CA THR A 256 13.43 -4.81 -2.35
C THR A 256 12.53 -3.82 -1.62
N GLY A 257 11.51 -3.28 -2.29
CA GLY A 257 10.52 -2.38 -1.67
C GLY A 257 9.73 -3.05 -0.55
N GLY A 258 9.33 -4.31 -0.75
CA GLY A 258 8.67 -5.10 0.28
C GLY A 258 9.55 -5.34 1.51
N TRP A 259 10.81 -5.73 1.31
CA TRP A 259 11.80 -5.91 2.36
C TRP A 259 12.09 -4.60 3.12
N LEU A 260 12.28 -3.50 2.40
CA LEU A 260 12.43 -2.19 3.02
C LEU A 260 11.21 -1.82 3.86
N GLY A 261 10.00 -2.06 3.35
CA GLY A 261 8.75 -1.83 4.08
C GLY A 261 8.57 -2.70 5.32
N ASP A 262 9.19 -3.88 5.36
CA ASP A 262 9.21 -4.74 6.55
C ASP A 262 10.19 -4.25 7.61
N ARG A 263 11.32 -3.64 7.19
CA ARG A 263 12.42 -3.23 8.07
C ARG A 263 12.32 -1.78 8.54
N TYR A 264 11.80 -0.91 7.70
CA TYR A 264 11.71 0.53 7.96
C TYR A 264 10.25 0.99 7.95
N ASN A 265 10.01 2.23 8.36
CA ASN A 265 8.68 2.83 8.29
C ASN A 265 8.23 2.94 6.83
N PRO A 266 7.12 2.27 6.42
CA PRO A 266 6.66 2.25 5.03
C PRO A 266 6.37 3.64 4.45
N PHE A 267 5.91 4.58 5.28
CA PHE A 267 5.62 5.95 4.82
C PHE A 267 6.88 6.70 4.41
N LYS A 268 8.01 6.51 5.11
CA LYS A 268 9.28 7.13 4.71
C LYS A 268 9.76 6.61 3.36
N ILE A 269 9.55 5.32 3.08
CA ILE A 269 9.87 4.71 1.79
C ILE A 269 8.95 5.26 0.70
N LEU A 270 7.65 5.38 0.98
CA LEU A 270 6.68 5.94 0.03
C LEU A 270 6.96 7.42 -0.27
N LEU A 271 7.42 8.22 0.70
CA LEU A 271 7.90 9.58 0.44
C LEU A 271 9.05 9.60 -0.56
N PHE A 272 10.05 8.75 -0.37
CA PHE A 272 11.14 8.59 -1.34
C PHE A 272 10.62 8.16 -2.72
N VAL A 273 9.73 7.17 -2.77
CA VAL A 273 9.12 6.66 -4.01
C VAL A 273 8.40 7.76 -4.78
N PHE A 274 7.48 8.48 -4.12
CA PHE A 274 6.69 9.51 -4.80
C PHE A 274 7.54 10.74 -5.15
N SER A 275 8.57 11.07 -4.37
CA SER A 275 9.56 12.10 -4.75
C SER A 275 10.32 11.70 -6.02
N GLY A 276 10.74 10.44 -6.12
CA GLY A 276 11.41 9.93 -7.31
C GLY A 276 10.47 9.85 -8.54
N LEU A 277 9.20 9.47 -8.36
CA LEU A 277 8.21 9.51 -9.44
C LEU A 277 7.94 10.95 -9.92
N THR A 278 7.85 11.91 -9.00
CA THR A 278 7.71 13.33 -9.32
C THR A 278 8.91 13.83 -10.13
N LEU A 279 10.13 13.59 -9.63
CA LEU A 279 11.35 13.98 -10.32
C LEU A 279 11.48 13.29 -11.69
N GLY A 280 11.16 11.99 -11.77
CA GLY A 280 11.14 11.25 -13.03
C GLY A 280 10.17 11.85 -14.05
N GLY A 281 8.96 12.21 -13.62
CA GLY A 281 7.96 12.89 -14.47
C GLY A 281 8.44 14.25 -14.97
N ILE A 282 9.09 15.05 -14.12
CA ILE A 282 9.72 16.33 -14.51
C ILE A 282 10.85 16.09 -15.52
N LEU A 283 11.73 15.13 -15.26
CA LEU A 283 12.80 14.79 -16.20
C LEU A 283 12.25 14.42 -17.57
N LEU A 284 11.18 13.63 -17.64
CA LEU A 284 10.56 13.25 -18.93
C LEU A 284 9.91 14.44 -19.65
N ALA A 285 9.32 15.37 -18.89
CA ALA A 285 8.71 16.57 -19.47
C ALA A 285 9.72 17.47 -20.19
N PHE A 286 10.96 17.51 -19.71
CA PHE A 286 12.03 18.36 -20.25
C PHE A 286 13.15 17.57 -20.92
N SER A 287 12.91 16.35 -21.42
CA SER A 287 13.93 15.48 -22.00
C SER A 287 14.06 15.66 -23.52
N PRO A 288 15.03 16.45 -24.00
CA PRO A 288 15.27 16.62 -25.43
C PRO A 288 16.08 15.46 -26.04
N SER A 289 16.68 14.58 -25.23
CA SER A 289 17.60 13.54 -25.65
C SER A 289 17.27 12.18 -25.07
N ILE A 290 17.60 11.10 -25.81
CA ILE A 290 17.39 9.71 -25.37
C ILE A 290 18.05 9.41 -24.02
N PRO A 291 19.32 9.83 -23.73
CA PRO A 291 19.92 9.53 -22.42
C PRO A 291 19.17 10.10 -21.24
N LEU A 292 18.72 11.35 -21.33
CA LEU A 292 17.97 12.00 -20.25
C LEU A 292 16.57 11.39 -20.08
N PHE A 293 15.90 11.08 -21.21
CA PHE A 293 14.63 10.36 -21.20
C PHE A 293 14.78 8.97 -20.57
N THR A 294 15.85 8.24 -20.92
CA THR A 294 16.15 6.92 -20.33
C THR A 294 16.39 7.02 -18.82
N ALA A 295 17.15 8.04 -18.37
CA ALA A 295 17.38 8.26 -16.93
C ALA A 295 16.05 8.50 -16.18
N GLY A 296 15.15 9.31 -16.73
CA GLY A 296 13.81 9.53 -16.18
C GLY A 296 12.98 8.25 -16.12
N CYS A 297 13.00 7.45 -17.18
CA CYS A 297 12.33 6.14 -17.22
C CYS A 297 12.88 5.17 -16.18
N LEU A 298 14.19 5.06 -16.04
CA LEU A 298 14.83 4.18 -15.06
C LEU A 298 14.51 4.61 -13.63
N LEU A 299 14.49 5.92 -13.35
CA LEU A 299 14.09 6.46 -12.05
C LEU A 299 12.63 6.11 -11.73
N ILE A 300 11.72 6.28 -12.69
CA ILE A 300 10.31 5.89 -12.55
C ILE A 300 10.19 4.37 -12.33
N GLY A 301 10.91 3.55 -13.09
CA GLY A 301 10.90 2.09 -12.96
C GLY A 301 11.37 1.63 -11.59
N LEU A 302 12.48 2.19 -11.09
CA LEU A 302 13.01 1.92 -9.76
C LEU A 302 11.98 2.29 -8.67
N CYS A 303 11.48 3.53 -8.71
CA CYS A 303 10.56 4.04 -7.69
C CYS A 303 9.20 3.33 -7.74
N ALA A 304 8.64 3.10 -8.92
CA ALA A 304 7.38 2.35 -9.07
C ALA A 304 7.53 0.92 -8.54
N GLY A 305 8.65 0.25 -8.84
CA GLY A 305 8.95 -1.07 -8.30
C GLY A 305 9.01 -1.11 -6.79
N LEU A 306 9.79 -0.22 -6.17
CA LEU A 306 9.87 -0.08 -4.71
C LEU A 306 8.49 0.19 -4.09
N GLY A 307 7.74 1.15 -4.65
CA GLY A 307 6.39 1.49 -4.19
C GLY A 307 5.43 0.32 -4.25
N ASN A 308 5.45 -0.42 -5.36
CA ASN A 308 4.61 -1.61 -5.56
C ASN A 308 4.85 -2.71 -4.51
N GLY A 309 6.08 -2.85 -4.02
CA GLY A 309 6.39 -3.76 -2.92
C GLY A 309 5.94 -3.24 -1.56
N THR A 310 6.25 -1.96 -1.28
CA THR A 310 6.01 -1.32 0.02
C THR A 310 4.52 -1.18 0.33
N ILE A 311 3.68 -0.84 -0.67
CA ILE A 311 2.25 -0.58 -0.47
C ILE A 311 1.52 -1.82 0.07
N PHE A 312 1.85 -3.02 -0.40
CA PHE A 312 1.21 -4.25 0.09
C PHE A 312 1.62 -4.64 1.52
N LYS A 313 2.64 -4.00 2.10
CA LYS A 313 2.90 -4.09 3.55
C LYS A 313 1.84 -3.37 4.38
N LEU A 314 1.26 -2.28 3.87
CA LEU A 314 0.23 -1.51 4.57
C LEU A 314 -1.10 -2.26 4.69
N VAL A 315 -1.41 -3.16 3.75
CA VAL A 315 -2.70 -3.86 3.73
C VAL A 315 -2.91 -4.72 4.97
N PRO A 316 -2.03 -5.67 5.33
CA PRO A 316 -2.21 -6.47 6.54
C PRO A 316 -2.06 -5.64 7.83
N LEU A 317 -1.41 -4.47 7.77
CA LEU A 317 -1.27 -3.56 8.91
C LEU A 317 -2.63 -2.94 9.29
N TYR A 318 -3.42 -2.49 8.31
CA TYR A 318 -4.69 -1.80 8.54
C TYR A 318 -5.92 -2.69 8.38
N PHE A 319 -5.83 -3.75 7.57
CA PHE A 319 -6.98 -4.56 7.13
C PHE A 319 -6.75 -6.06 7.35
N ALA A 320 -6.12 -6.46 8.48
CA ALA A 320 -5.77 -7.86 8.74
C ALA A 320 -6.96 -8.84 8.60
N LYS A 321 -8.15 -8.46 9.10
CA LYS A 321 -9.37 -9.29 9.04
C LYS A 321 -10.06 -9.30 7.67
N GLN A 322 -9.90 -8.23 6.88
CA GLN A 322 -10.53 -8.06 5.56
C GLN A 322 -9.48 -7.97 4.43
N SER A 323 -8.30 -8.54 4.64
CA SER A 323 -7.16 -8.42 3.71
C SER A 323 -7.48 -8.83 2.28
N GLY A 324 -8.32 -9.85 2.07
CA GLY A 324 -8.70 -10.31 0.72
C GLY A 324 -9.44 -9.25 -0.08
N ILE A 325 -10.44 -8.58 0.51
CA ILE A 325 -11.18 -7.52 -0.18
C ILE A 325 -10.34 -6.26 -0.32
N ALA A 326 -9.58 -5.90 0.72
CA ALA A 326 -8.66 -4.76 0.66
C ALA A 326 -7.63 -4.95 -0.46
N ASN A 327 -6.99 -6.13 -0.54
CA ASN A 327 -6.07 -6.47 -1.64
C ASN A 327 -6.75 -6.43 -3.00
N GLY A 328 -7.98 -6.94 -3.09
CA GLY A 328 -8.79 -6.91 -4.31
C GLY A 328 -9.04 -5.47 -4.80
N LEU A 329 -9.54 -4.60 -3.92
CA LEU A 329 -9.82 -3.19 -4.23
C LEU A 329 -8.55 -2.41 -4.59
N ILE A 330 -7.51 -2.50 -3.76
CA ILE A 330 -6.25 -1.81 -3.99
C ILE A 330 -5.62 -2.26 -5.32
N SER A 331 -5.59 -3.56 -5.57
CA SER A 331 -5.01 -4.07 -6.82
C SER A 331 -5.88 -3.77 -8.05
N ALA A 332 -7.22 -3.72 -7.89
CA ALA A 332 -8.13 -3.33 -8.96
C ALA A 332 -7.90 -1.88 -9.39
N LEU A 333 -7.88 -0.95 -8.44
CA LEU A 333 -7.62 0.47 -8.73
C LEU A 333 -6.20 0.69 -9.26
N GLY A 334 -5.21 -0.03 -8.73
CA GLY A 334 -3.86 -0.01 -9.29
C GLY A 334 -3.80 -0.47 -10.75
N GLY A 335 -4.54 -1.52 -11.11
CA GLY A 335 -4.65 -1.96 -12.49
C GLY A 335 -5.26 -0.90 -13.40
N LEU A 336 -6.37 -0.27 -12.97
CA LEU A 336 -7.00 0.84 -13.69
C LEU A 336 -6.05 2.05 -13.84
N GLY A 337 -5.13 2.26 -12.89
CA GLY A 337 -4.08 3.27 -12.99
C GLY A 337 -3.17 3.12 -14.19
N GLY A 338 -3.05 1.91 -14.76
CA GLY A 338 -2.32 1.68 -16.01
C GLY A 338 -3.10 2.05 -17.28
N PHE A 339 -4.42 2.19 -17.17
CA PHE A 339 -5.29 2.49 -18.32
C PHE A 339 -5.41 4.00 -18.60
N PHE A 340 -5.60 4.82 -17.55
CA PHE A 340 -5.87 6.25 -17.73
C PHE A 340 -4.67 7.09 -18.19
N PRO A 341 -3.43 6.93 -17.67
CA PRO A 341 -2.31 7.78 -18.05
C PRO A 341 -1.96 7.74 -19.53
N PRO A 342 -1.90 6.59 -20.24
CA PRO A 342 -1.67 6.57 -21.68
C PRO A 342 -2.74 7.33 -22.48
N LEU A 343 -4.00 7.24 -22.08
CA LEU A 343 -5.10 7.98 -22.70
C LEU A 343 -4.95 9.48 -22.48
N MET A 344 -4.61 9.88 -21.25
CA MET A 344 -4.36 11.29 -20.90
C MET A 344 -3.17 11.85 -21.69
N LEU A 345 -2.06 11.11 -21.77
CA LEU A 345 -0.90 11.49 -22.56
C LEU A 345 -1.24 11.67 -24.04
N ALA A 346 -2.02 10.74 -24.61
CA ALA A 346 -2.46 10.81 -26.01
C ALA A 346 -3.38 12.02 -26.25
N SER A 347 -4.36 12.25 -25.37
CA SER A 347 -5.30 13.38 -25.47
C SER A 347 -4.58 14.73 -25.33
N LEU A 348 -3.70 14.88 -24.32
CA LEU A 348 -2.95 16.12 -24.13
C LEU A 348 -1.98 16.38 -25.28
N ARG A 349 -1.35 15.33 -25.83
CA ARG A 349 -0.53 15.49 -27.06
C ARG A 349 -1.38 15.95 -28.24
N ALA A 350 -2.57 15.38 -28.44
CA ALA A 350 -3.46 15.79 -29.53
C ALA A 350 -3.87 17.25 -29.42
N MET A 351 -4.06 17.77 -28.19
CA MET A 351 -4.46 19.15 -27.94
C MET A 351 -3.28 20.15 -28.00
N THR A 352 -2.09 19.75 -27.56
CA THR A 352 -0.96 20.66 -27.33
C THR A 352 0.23 20.44 -28.25
N GLY A 353 0.25 19.33 -29.00
CA GLY A 353 1.38 18.92 -29.83
C GLY A 353 2.52 18.25 -29.06
N HIS A 354 2.53 18.30 -27.71
CA HIS A 354 3.66 17.87 -26.88
C HIS A 354 3.24 16.89 -25.77
N TYR A 355 4.14 15.96 -25.45
CA TYR A 355 3.97 15.07 -24.29
C TYR A 355 4.32 15.74 -22.93
N ALA A 356 5.07 16.86 -22.97
CA ALA A 356 5.59 17.52 -21.76
C ALA A 356 4.49 17.83 -20.73
N ILE A 357 3.37 18.40 -21.18
CA ILE A 357 2.22 18.73 -20.30
C ILE A 357 1.67 17.48 -19.63
N GLY A 358 1.58 16.37 -20.37
CA GLY A 358 1.10 15.10 -19.82
C GLY A 358 2.05 14.52 -18.75
N PHE A 359 3.35 14.57 -18.99
CA PHE A 359 4.34 14.14 -17.97
C PHE A 359 4.34 15.06 -16.76
N MET A 360 4.18 16.38 -16.94
CA MET A 360 4.02 17.32 -15.82
C MET A 360 2.76 17.03 -15.01
N ALA A 361 1.63 16.72 -15.66
CA ALA A 361 0.41 16.33 -14.95
C ALA A 361 0.60 15.06 -14.11
N LEU A 362 1.30 14.05 -14.64
CA LEU A 362 1.66 12.85 -13.88
C LEU A 362 2.60 13.16 -12.71
N ALA A 363 3.58 14.07 -12.91
CA ALA A 363 4.46 14.54 -11.84
C ALA A 363 3.67 15.25 -10.73
N MET A 364 2.69 16.08 -11.08
CA MET A 364 1.82 16.76 -10.09
C MET A 364 0.98 15.76 -9.28
N VAL A 365 0.46 14.72 -9.90
CA VAL A 365 -0.29 13.67 -9.19
C VAL A 365 0.64 12.89 -8.23
N ALA A 366 1.88 12.63 -8.63
CA ALA A 366 2.88 12.03 -7.76
C ALA A 366 3.25 12.96 -6.58
N LEU A 367 3.34 14.27 -6.81
CA LEU A 367 3.54 15.29 -5.77
C LEU A 367 2.38 15.31 -4.77
N CYS A 368 1.13 15.25 -5.23
CA CYS A 368 -0.02 15.11 -4.34
C CYS A 368 0.09 13.85 -3.47
N SER A 369 0.65 12.75 -4.01
CA SER A 369 0.87 11.52 -3.24
C SER A 369 1.86 11.72 -2.09
N ILE A 370 2.86 12.62 -2.24
CA ILE A 370 3.77 13.00 -1.15
C ILE A 370 2.98 13.64 -0.01
N LEU A 371 2.14 14.63 -0.30
CA LEU A 371 1.33 15.34 0.70
C LEU A 371 0.39 14.37 1.43
N LEU A 372 -0.28 13.48 0.71
CA LEU A 372 -1.16 12.45 1.30
C LEU A 372 -0.37 11.43 2.14
N THR A 373 0.86 11.09 1.74
CA THR A 373 1.74 10.21 2.52
C THR A 373 2.17 10.87 3.82
N LEU A 374 2.52 12.16 3.80
CA LEU A 374 2.82 12.95 4.99
C LEU A 374 1.60 13.02 5.92
N TYR A 375 0.42 13.30 5.38
CA TYR A 375 -0.84 13.30 6.14
C TYR A 375 -1.06 11.97 6.88
N MET A 376 -0.98 10.83 6.18
CA MET A 376 -1.13 9.52 6.81
C MET A 376 -0.06 9.25 7.88
N TYR A 377 1.19 9.63 7.60
CA TYR A 377 2.29 9.45 8.55
C TYR A 377 2.06 10.23 9.85
N TRP A 378 1.65 11.49 9.77
CA TRP A 378 1.35 12.32 10.93
C TRP A 378 0.12 11.82 11.69
N GLN A 379 -0.93 11.45 10.98
CA GLN A 379 -2.15 10.90 11.58
C GLN A 379 -1.87 9.64 12.40
N ASP A 380 -1.03 8.73 11.90
CA ASP A 380 -0.65 7.52 12.64
C ASP A 380 0.20 7.83 13.87
N ARG A 381 1.08 8.83 13.79
CA ARG A 381 1.89 9.28 14.93
C ARG A 381 1.05 9.91 16.03
N VAL A 382 0.13 10.79 15.67
CA VAL A 382 -0.80 11.43 16.61
C VAL A 382 -1.66 10.36 17.29
N LYS A 383 -2.21 9.43 16.53
CA LYS A 383 -3.00 8.33 17.08
C LYS A 383 -2.20 7.42 18.01
N LEU A 384 -0.95 7.12 17.69
CA LEU A 384 -0.07 6.35 18.56
C LEU A 384 0.21 7.09 19.86
N ALA A 385 0.53 8.39 19.81
CA ALA A 385 0.76 9.20 21.00
C ALA A 385 -0.49 9.24 21.90
N GLU A 386 -1.66 9.42 21.31
CA GLU A 386 -2.93 9.35 22.04
C GLU A 386 -3.13 7.97 22.70
N GLN A 387 -2.91 6.88 21.97
CA GLN A 387 -3.03 5.53 22.52
C GLN A 387 -2.07 5.27 23.68
N ILE A 388 -0.83 5.77 23.60
CA ILE A 388 0.14 5.65 24.70
C ILE A 388 -0.40 6.33 25.96
N ILE A 389 -0.88 7.57 25.83
CA ILE A 389 -1.45 8.33 26.97
C ILE A 389 -2.66 7.60 27.53
N GLN A 390 -3.57 7.13 26.67
CA GLN A 390 -4.81 6.44 27.06
C GLN A 390 -4.55 5.07 27.72
N SER A 391 -3.48 4.37 27.36
CA SER A 391 -3.13 3.04 27.89
C SER A 391 -2.19 3.08 29.11
N THR A 392 -1.65 4.23 29.46
CA THR A 392 -0.77 4.38 30.62
C THR A 392 -1.53 4.13 31.91
N SER A 393 -0.96 3.30 32.81
CA SER A 393 -1.54 2.98 34.12
C SER A 393 -1.44 4.13 35.11
N GLN A 394 -0.56 5.08 34.90
CA GLN A 394 -0.45 6.32 35.67
C GLN A 394 -1.51 7.32 35.22
N ALA A 395 -2.04 8.06 36.16
CA ALA A 395 -2.95 9.17 35.87
C ALA A 395 -2.16 10.28 35.15
N VAL A 396 -2.70 10.71 34.01
CA VAL A 396 -2.14 11.81 33.21
C VAL A 396 -3.17 12.89 33.05
N LEU A 397 -2.74 14.15 33.29
CA LEU A 397 -3.51 15.34 32.96
C LEU A 397 -2.65 16.33 32.20
N VAL A 398 -3.24 17.03 31.22
CA VAL A 398 -2.58 18.08 30.45
C VAL A 398 -3.38 19.36 30.60
N THR A 399 -2.72 20.48 30.90
CA THR A 399 -3.33 21.79 30.96
C THR A 399 -2.72 22.75 29.93
N ASN A 400 -3.41 23.82 29.61
CA ASN A 400 -2.81 24.96 28.90
C ASN A 400 -1.92 25.79 29.87
N SER A 401 -1.28 26.84 29.34
CA SER A 401 -0.46 27.79 30.11
C SER A 401 -1.19 28.49 31.26
N LYS A 402 -2.54 28.62 31.20
CA LYS A 402 -3.38 29.18 32.26
C LYS A 402 -3.78 28.17 33.33
N GLY A 403 -3.33 26.91 33.22
CA GLY A 403 -3.65 25.81 34.12
C GLY A 403 -5.03 25.20 33.95
N LEU A 404 -5.72 25.45 32.83
CA LEU A 404 -7.01 24.82 32.51
C LEU A 404 -6.76 23.42 31.86
N ILE A 405 -7.41 22.39 32.38
CA ILE A 405 -7.28 21.02 31.91
C ILE A 405 -7.83 20.90 30.49
N LEU A 406 -7.00 20.43 29.57
CA LEU A 406 -7.34 20.15 28.18
C LEU A 406 -7.71 18.68 27.97
N THR A 407 -7.01 17.77 28.65
CA THR A 407 -7.30 16.35 28.55
C THR A 407 -6.79 15.60 29.76
N VAL A 408 -7.44 14.44 30.03
CA VAL A 408 -7.04 13.46 31.04
C VAL A 408 -7.15 12.04 30.45
N ASN A 409 -6.39 11.09 30.99
CA ASN A 409 -6.46 9.70 30.58
C ASN A 409 -7.42 8.87 31.44
N PRO A 410 -7.76 7.62 31.09
CA PRO A 410 -8.63 6.75 31.88
C PRO A 410 -8.11 6.47 33.29
N ALA A 411 -6.79 6.39 33.49
CA ALA A 411 -6.21 6.17 34.80
C ALA A 411 -6.45 7.36 35.74
N PHE A 412 -6.49 8.58 35.22
CA PHE A 412 -6.92 9.76 36.00
C PHE A 412 -8.36 9.57 36.52
N THR A 413 -9.28 9.17 35.64
CA THR A 413 -10.68 8.95 36.02
C THR A 413 -10.81 7.82 37.03
N ALA A 414 -10.11 6.71 36.85
CA ALA A 414 -10.11 5.58 37.76
C ALA A 414 -9.59 5.94 39.16
N LEU A 415 -8.52 6.75 39.22
CA LEU A 415 -7.89 7.14 40.46
C LEU A 415 -8.68 8.23 41.20
N THR A 416 -9.11 9.27 40.51
CA THR A 416 -9.71 10.46 41.15
C THR A 416 -11.23 10.39 41.28
N GLY A 417 -11.88 9.53 40.48
CA GLY A 417 -13.35 9.42 40.38
C GLY A 417 -14.00 10.56 39.56
N TYR A 418 -13.24 11.49 39.02
CA TYR A 418 -13.76 12.53 38.12
C TYR A 418 -13.73 12.05 36.68
N THR A 419 -14.87 12.19 35.98
CA THR A 419 -14.94 11.87 34.55
C THR A 419 -14.15 12.91 33.74
N ARG A 420 -13.76 12.53 32.51
CA ARG A 420 -13.05 13.42 31.59
C ARG A 420 -13.83 14.72 31.35
N GLU A 421 -15.13 14.63 31.14
CA GLU A 421 -16.04 15.77 30.89
C GLU A 421 -16.12 16.72 32.08
N ALA A 422 -16.06 16.18 33.31
CA ALA A 422 -16.09 16.97 34.53
C ALA A 422 -14.75 17.67 34.81
N ALA A 423 -13.63 17.11 34.30
CA ALA A 423 -12.30 17.66 34.53
C ALA A 423 -11.90 18.72 33.49
N ILE A 424 -12.29 18.54 32.21
CA ILE A 424 -11.91 19.47 31.13
C ILE A 424 -12.43 20.89 31.42
N GLY A 425 -11.55 21.88 31.18
CA GLY A 425 -11.83 23.29 31.41
C GLY A 425 -11.72 23.75 32.88
N GLN A 426 -11.57 22.82 33.84
CA GLN A 426 -11.33 23.14 35.24
C GLN A 426 -9.82 23.34 35.51
N LYS A 427 -9.48 24.04 36.59
CA LYS A 427 -8.10 24.03 37.14
C LYS A 427 -7.95 22.82 38.03
N PRO A 428 -6.76 22.13 38.08
CA PRO A 428 -6.53 20.97 38.94
C PRO A 428 -6.78 21.21 40.44
N GLY A 429 -6.97 22.47 40.83
CA GLY A 429 -7.27 22.87 42.21
C GLY A 429 -8.51 22.22 42.83
N PHE A 430 -9.42 21.63 42.06
CA PHE A 430 -10.56 20.88 42.61
C PHE A 430 -10.15 19.56 43.27
N LEU A 431 -8.92 19.10 43.01
CA LEU A 431 -8.35 17.92 43.67
C LEU A 431 -7.71 18.23 45.02
N LYS A 432 -7.58 19.50 45.41
CA LYS A 432 -6.91 19.89 46.65
C LYS A 432 -7.57 19.24 47.87
N SER A 433 -6.73 18.61 48.71
CA SER A 433 -7.17 18.01 49.98
C SER A 433 -7.49 19.06 51.07
N GLY A 434 -6.86 20.24 50.98
CA GLY A 434 -6.83 21.24 52.05
C GLY A 434 -5.76 21.01 53.12
N LEU A 435 -4.94 19.94 52.99
CA LEU A 435 -3.88 19.60 53.95
C LEU A 435 -2.56 20.34 53.69
N HIS A 436 -2.37 20.94 52.53
CA HIS A 436 -1.20 21.77 52.17
C HIS A 436 -1.56 23.24 52.29
N ASP A 437 -0.62 24.00 52.88
CA ASP A 437 -0.75 25.43 53.00
C ASP A 437 -0.42 26.17 51.66
N GLN A 438 -0.57 27.46 51.67
CA GLN A 438 -0.32 28.29 50.49
C GLN A 438 1.17 28.29 50.09
N ALA A 439 2.08 28.28 51.10
CA ALA A 439 3.52 28.30 50.90
C ALA A 439 4.02 27.04 50.12
N PHE A 440 3.40 25.89 50.36
CA PHE A 440 3.67 24.65 49.58
C PHE A 440 3.38 24.84 48.09
N TYR A 441 2.24 25.42 47.75
CA TYR A 441 1.89 25.63 46.33
C TYR A 441 2.72 26.74 45.68
N GLU A 442 3.08 27.76 46.41
CA GLU A 442 3.98 28.83 45.91
C GLU A 442 5.36 28.27 45.58
N SER A 443 5.98 27.53 46.50
CA SER A 443 7.24 26.83 46.24
C SER A 443 7.19 25.87 45.06
N MET A 444 6.09 25.10 44.93
CA MET A 444 5.87 24.23 43.80
C MET A 444 5.88 25.01 42.48
N TRP A 445 5.17 26.13 42.43
CA TRP A 445 5.09 26.96 41.21
C TRP A 445 6.41 27.69 40.93
N GLU A 446 7.12 28.16 41.95
CA GLU A 446 8.44 28.79 41.79
C GLU A 446 9.42 27.82 41.16
N GLN A 447 9.53 26.58 41.71
CA GLN A 447 10.39 25.55 41.14
C GLN A 447 9.96 25.15 39.72
N LEU A 448 8.66 24.90 39.50
CA LEU A 448 8.14 24.54 38.17
C LEU A 448 8.44 25.63 37.11
N THR A 449 8.40 26.89 37.50
CA THR A 449 8.72 28.03 36.60
C THR A 449 10.21 28.13 36.33
N ALA A 450 11.06 27.96 37.37
CA ALA A 450 12.50 28.05 37.27
C ALA A 450 13.14 26.87 36.53
N GLU A 451 12.71 25.66 36.86
CA GLU A 451 13.32 24.42 36.37
C GLU A 451 12.54 23.73 35.22
N ASN A 452 11.36 24.23 34.87
CA ASN A 452 10.39 23.66 33.91
C ASN A 452 9.87 22.28 34.34
N ALA A 453 10.15 21.85 35.54
CA ALA A 453 9.73 20.59 36.10
C ALA A 453 9.57 20.73 37.63
N TRP A 454 8.62 19.97 38.17
CA TRP A 454 8.47 19.79 39.61
C TRP A 454 8.05 18.35 39.86
N SER A 455 8.55 17.75 40.93
CA SER A 455 8.14 16.43 41.36
C SER A 455 8.07 16.38 42.88
N GLY A 456 6.99 15.78 43.37
CA GLY A 456 6.81 15.68 44.82
C GLY A 456 5.58 14.87 45.19
N ASN A 457 5.44 14.69 46.53
CA ASN A 457 4.28 14.02 47.09
C ASN A 457 3.30 15.05 47.60
N MET A 458 2.02 14.84 47.28
CA MET A 458 0.94 15.72 47.77
C MET A 458 -0.32 14.95 48.10
N TRP A 459 -0.99 15.40 49.15
CA TRP A 459 -2.31 14.92 49.49
C TRP A 459 -3.38 15.59 48.62
N ASN A 460 -4.20 14.78 48.02
CA ASN A 460 -5.34 15.19 47.25
C ASN A 460 -6.64 14.52 47.71
N LYS A 461 -7.76 14.91 47.13
CA LYS A 461 -9.09 14.42 47.46
C LYS A 461 -9.79 13.91 46.20
N LYS A 462 -10.27 12.67 46.26
CA LYS A 462 -11.09 12.04 45.20
C LYS A 462 -12.50 12.68 45.21
N ARG A 463 -13.24 12.44 44.15
CA ARG A 463 -14.63 12.95 44.00
C ARG A 463 -15.55 12.50 45.15
N ASN A 464 -15.37 11.32 45.71
CA ASN A 464 -16.12 10.77 46.82
C ASN A 464 -15.74 11.36 48.19
N GLY A 465 -14.75 12.29 48.22
CA GLY A 465 -14.27 12.90 49.46
C GLY A 465 -13.09 12.16 50.12
N GLU A 466 -12.68 10.99 49.64
CA GLU A 466 -11.53 10.22 50.13
C GLU A 466 -10.22 10.96 49.90
N LEU A 467 -9.40 11.06 50.94
CA LEU A 467 -8.04 11.62 50.87
C LEU A 467 -7.10 10.55 50.37
N TYR A 468 -6.21 10.89 49.44
CA TYR A 468 -5.18 9.99 48.98
C TYR A 468 -3.84 10.75 48.82
N LEU A 469 -2.75 10.04 49.08
CA LEU A 469 -1.40 10.53 48.84
C LEU A 469 -0.96 10.13 47.45
N GLN A 470 -0.53 11.11 46.65
CA GLN A 470 -0.01 10.86 45.33
C GLN A 470 1.45 11.31 45.21
N HIS A 471 2.21 10.59 44.39
CA HIS A 471 3.44 11.11 43.82
C HIS A 471 3.11 11.67 42.42
N ILE A 472 3.47 12.93 42.19
CA ILE A 472 3.22 13.60 40.92
C ILE A 472 4.49 14.24 40.39
N ALA A 473 4.72 14.09 39.08
CA ALA A 473 5.69 14.85 38.30
C ALA A 473 4.95 15.79 37.35
N ILE A 474 5.27 17.08 37.38
CA ILE A 474 4.71 18.11 36.51
C ILE A 474 5.84 18.66 35.65
N ASN A 475 5.64 18.66 34.32
CA ASN A 475 6.59 19.23 33.36
C ASN A 475 5.92 20.33 32.54
N ALA A 476 6.64 21.43 32.36
CA ALA A 476 6.23 22.50 31.44
C ALA A 476 6.74 22.19 30.03
N ILE A 477 5.85 22.26 29.04
CA ILE A 477 6.18 22.16 27.63
C ILE A 477 6.20 23.57 27.06
N LYS A 478 7.35 23.97 26.50
CA LYS A 478 7.58 25.30 25.92
C LYS A 478 7.46 25.27 24.41
N ASN A 479 7.04 26.39 23.84
CA ASN A 479 7.08 26.65 22.40
C ASN A 479 8.48 27.09 21.96
N ASP A 480 8.66 27.32 20.66
CA ASP A 480 9.92 27.76 20.05
C ASP A 480 10.38 29.16 20.54
N ALA A 481 9.46 29.95 21.09
CA ALA A 481 9.77 31.26 21.70
C ALA A 481 10.21 31.13 23.18
N GLY A 482 10.22 29.92 23.76
CA GLY A 482 10.57 29.68 25.15
C GLY A 482 9.43 29.93 26.14
N GLU A 483 8.22 30.21 25.67
CA GLU A 483 7.04 30.41 26.53
C GLU A 483 6.35 29.06 26.79
N THR A 484 5.78 28.92 27.99
CA THR A 484 5.07 27.68 28.34
C THR A 484 3.71 27.59 27.64
N ASP A 485 3.53 26.58 26.81
CA ASP A 485 2.27 26.28 26.14
C ASP A 485 1.38 25.35 26.98
N TYR A 486 1.99 24.31 27.57
CA TYR A 486 1.27 23.28 28.31
C TYR A 486 2.01 22.88 29.58
N TYR A 487 1.24 22.35 30.56
CA TYR A 487 1.77 21.58 31.67
C TYR A 487 1.24 20.15 31.58
N VAL A 488 2.12 19.17 31.80
CA VAL A 488 1.77 17.74 31.83
C VAL A 488 2.04 17.23 33.23
N GLY A 489 1.00 16.80 33.94
CA GLY A 489 1.08 16.14 35.23
C GLY A 489 0.89 14.63 35.07
N VAL A 490 1.85 13.84 35.59
CA VAL A 490 1.77 12.38 35.65
C VAL A 490 1.87 11.95 37.10
N PHE A 491 0.91 11.17 37.57
CA PHE A 491 0.84 10.81 38.98
C PHE A 491 0.20 9.43 39.22
N ASN A 492 0.52 8.89 40.39
CA ASN A 492 -0.07 7.66 40.92
C ASN A 492 -0.29 7.78 42.43
N GLU A 493 -1.25 7.03 42.94
CA GLU A 493 -1.46 6.88 44.39
C GLU A 493 -0.31 6.09 44.97
N ILE A 494 0.19 6.52 46.11
CA ILE A 494 1.20 5.79 46.89
C ILE A 494 0.64 5.40 48.25
N ASN A 495 1.00 4.18 48.71
CA ASN A 495 0.59 3.71 50.01
C ASN A 495 1.37 4.49 51.11
N PRO A 496 0.68 5.27 51.96
CA PRO A 496 1.35 6.03 53.01
C PRO A 496 2.23 5.18 53.95
N LEU A 497 1.85 3.91 54.19
CA LEU A 497 2.60 2.99 55.06
C LEU A 497 3.89 2.48 54.41
N GLU A 498 3.89 2.29 53.11
CA GLU A 498 5.13 1.92 52.39
C GLU A 498 6.07 3.12 52.24
N PHE A 499 5.53 4.31 52.10
CA PHE A 499 6.31 5.55 52.09
C PHE A 499 7.02 5.80 53.42
N SER A 500 6.34 5.64 54.55
CA SER A 500 6.94 5.81 55.85
C SER A 500 8.04 4.78 56.12
N ARG A 501 7.88 3.50 55.71
CA ARG A 501 8.92 2.47 55.87
C ARG A 501 10.19 2.76 55.09
N ARG A 502 10.13 3.26 53.86
CA ARG A 502 11.32 3.65 53.09
C ARG A 502 12.04 4.84 53.67
N TYR A 503 11.33 5.82 54.21
CA TYR A 503 11.94 7.02 54.81
C TYR A 503 12.63 6.75 56.17
N PHE A 504 12.23 5.72 56.88
CA PHE A 504 12.84 5.31 58.14
C PHE A 504 13.96 4.28 58.01
N HIS A 505 14.18 3.69 56.82
CA HIS A 505 15.29 2.76 56.57
C HIS A 505 16.52 3.39 55.91
N GLU A 506 16.42 4.63 55.49
CA GLU A 506 17.53 5.40 54.87
C GLU A 506 18.12 6.48 55.79
N ARG A 507 17.84 6.40 57.10
CA ARG A 507 18.52 7.23 58.11
C ARG A 507 19.34 6.36 59.05
#